data_06571fa55fecef765d8c65f38904a2f2
#
_entry.id   06571fa55fecef765d8c65f38904a2f2
#
_cell.length_a   1.000
_cell.length_b   1.000
_cell.length_c   1.000
_cell.angle_alpha   90.00
_cell.angle_beta   90.00
_cell.angle_gamma   90.00
#
_symmetry.space_group_name_H-M   'P 1'
#
loop_
_entity.id
_entity.type
_entity.pdbx_description
1 polymer ?
#
loop_
_entity_poly.entity_id
_entity_poly.type
_entity_poly.pdbx_seq_one_letter_code
_entity_poly.pdbx_strand_id
1 'polypeptide(L)'
;MQTFQQLGIHKDFVKGLNELGIVNPTEIQEETIPELLNKNTDFIGQAPTGTGKTAAYGLPILQDIEIENKVIQALILAPTRELAQQIKKQLFKFTKYVEGKIFTEEVYGGEKIQIQINNLKRPTHIVVATPGRLLDLIERGAVNLKHIKTLVLDEADEMLSMGFKEDLDKILKYTGNSKNTWLFSATMPAELDQLIKKYMSPKAIRVEPKNDLINKNITHQYIQVSRTNKDDVLINLLDQHQQERGIIFTRTKA
;
A
#
# COMPACT_ATOMS: atom_id res chain seq x y z
N MET A 1 -2.49 -6.98 -24.28
CA MET A 1 -2.64 -6.08 -23.12
C MET A 1 -4.11 -5.70 -22.98
N GLN A 2 -4.69 -5.95 -21.83
CA GLN A 2 -6.06 -5.54 -21.53
C GLN A 2 -6.09 -4.05 -21.16
N THR A 3 -7.22 -3.38 -21.38
CA THR A 3 -7.43 -2.01 -20.89
C THR A 3 -8.06 -2.04 -19.49
N PHE A 4 -7.93 -0.97 -18.70
CA PHE A 4 -8.61 -0.87 -17.40
C PHE A 4 -10.12 -1.09 -17.49
N GLN A 5 -10.74 -0.66 -18.58
CA GLN A 5 -12.18 -0.88 -18.82
C GLN A 5 -12.49 -2.37 -19.04
N GLN A 6 -11.62 -3.11 -19.75
CA GLN A 6 -11.76 -4.56 -19.90
C GLN A 6 -11.53 -5.33 -18.60
N LEU A 7 -10.74 -4.77 -17.67
CA LEU A 7 -10.59 -5.29 -16.31
C LEU A 7 -11.81 -5.03 -15.40
N GLY A 8 -12.82 -4.29 -15.88
CA GLY A 8 -14.03 -3.97 -15.12
C GLY A 8 -14.03 -2.61 -14.42
N ILE A 9 -13.04 -1.76 -14.67
CA ILE A 9 -12.99 -0.42 -14.09
C ILE A 9 -13.93 0.53 -14.85
N HIS A 10 -14.77 1.24 -14.10
CA HIS A 10 -15.74 2.17 -14.66
C HIS A 10 -15.06 3.31 -15.43
N LYS A 11 -15.69 3.74 -16.51
CA LYS A 11 -15.16 4.74 -17.45
C LYS A 11 -14.68 6.05 -16.80
N ASP A 12 -15.30 6.48 -15.71
CA ASP A 12 -14.95 7.74 -15.04
C ASP A 12 -13.60 7.63 -14.31
N PHE A 13 -13.29 6.49 -13.71
CA PHE A 13 -11.95 6.22 -13.18
C PHE A 13 -10.92 6.10 -14.29
N VAL A 14 -11.26 5.40 -15.40
CA VAL A 14 -10.36 5.27 -16.57
C VAL A 14 -10.02 6.64 -17.15
N LYS A 15 -10.98 7.57 -17.20
CA LYS A 15 -10.73 8.95 -17.64
C LYS A 15 -9.71 9.66 -16.72
N GLY A 16 -9.84 9.48 -15.39
CA GLY A 16 -8.87 10.01 -14.42
C GLY A 16 -7.47 9.40 -14.59
N LEU A 17 -7.37 8.10 -14.83
CA LEU A 17 -6.10 7.40 -15.09
C LEU A 17 -5.42 7.92 -16.36
N ASN A 18 -6.16 8.08 -17.46
CA ASN A 18 -5.62 8.57 -18.73
C ASN A 18 -5.02 9.97 -18.59
N GLU A 19 -5.66 10.87 -17.82
CA GLU A 19 -5.10 12.20 -17.56
C GLU A 19 -3.77 12.15 -16.77
N LEU A 20 -3.58 11.12 -15.96
CA LEU A 20 -2.33 10.88 -15.24
C LEU A 20 -1.26 10.16 -16.09
N GLY A 21 -1.55 9.87 -17.36
CA GLY A 21 -0.68 9.10 -18.25
C GLY A 21 -0.68 7.60 -17.96
N ILE A 22 -1.61 7.11 -17.13
CA ILE A 22 -1.76 5.69 -16.77
C ILE A 22 -2.76 5.07 -17.76
N VAL A 23 -2.28 4.70 -18.94
CA VAL A 23 -3.13 4.23 -20.04
C VAL A 23 -3.29 2.73 -20.02
N ASN A 24 -2.20 2.01 -19.79
CA ASN A 24 -2.17 0.55 -19.79
C ASN A 24 -1.99 0.01 -18.38
N PRO A 25 -2.74 -1.02 -17.97
CA PRO A 25 -2.50 -1.67 -16.70
C PRO A 25 -1.16 -2.40 -16.69
N THR A 26 -0.54 -2.46 -15.53
CA THR A 26 0.64 -3.28 -15.26
C THR A 26 0.23 -4.73 -15.02
N GLU A 27 1.20 -5.67 -15.04
CA GLU A 27 0.94 -7.10 -14.81
C GLU A 27 0.18 -7.34 -13.49
N ILE A 28 0.63 -6.73 -12.38
CA ILE A 28 -0.06 -6.85 -11.08
C ILE A 28 -1.49 -6.30 -11.13
N GLN A 29 -1.75 -5.25 -11.90
CA GLN A 29 -3.08 -4.68 -12.06
C GLN A 29 -3.98 -5.57 -12.91
N GLU A 30 -3.46 -6.14 -14.01
CA GLU A 30 -4.19 -7.08 -14.87
C GLU A 30 -4.65 -8.33 -14.09
N GLU A 31 -3.81 -8.84 -13.20
CA GLU A 31 -4.11 -10.04 -12.41
C GLU A 31 -4.97 -9.74 -11.16
N THR A 32 -4.78 -8.58 -10.54
CA THR A 32 -5.42 -8.25 -9.26
C THR A 32 -6.82 -7.65 -9.42
N ILE A 33 -6.99 -6.67 -10.33
CA ILE A 33 -8.23 -5.90 -10.42
C ILE A 33 -9.47 -6.78 -10.65
N PRO A 34 -9.48 -7.73 -11.61
CA PRO A 34 -10.65 -8.58 -11.83
C PRO A 34 -10.99 -9.45 -10.62
N GLU A 35 -9.97 -9.93 -9.91
CA GLU A 35 -10.17 -10.77 -8.73
C GLU A 35 -10.83 -9.97 -7.59
N LEU A 36 -10.35 -8.75 -7.35
CA LEU A 36 -10.87 -7.88 -6.29
C LEU A 36 -12.26 -7.32 -6.58
N LEU A 37 -12.63 -7.14 -7.86
CA LEU A 37 -13.96 -6.69 -8.25
C LEU A 37 -15.00 -7.82 -8.19
N ASN A 38 -14.61 -9.05 -8.51
CA ASN A 38 -15.55 -10.14 -8.73
C ASN A 38 -15.71 -11.10 -7.53
N LYS A 39 -14.75 -11.11 -6.62
CA LYS A 39 -14.71 -12.07 -5.52
C LYS A 39 -14.66 -11.37 -4.17
N ASN A 40 -15.64 -11.69 -3.35
CA ASN A 40 -15.67 -11.25 -1.95
C ASN A 40 -14.79 -12.18 -1.10
N THR A 41 -13.48 -12.04 -1.19
CA THR A 41 -12.51 -12.91 -0.53
C THR A 41 -11.24 -12.14 -0.14
N ASP A 42 -10.45 -12.75 0.73
CA ASP A 42 -9.11 -12.26 1.04
C ASP A 42 -8.18 -12.43 -0.15
N PHE A 43 -7.20 -11.53 -0.25
CA PHE A 43 -6.27 -11.47 -1.37
C PHE A 43 -4.83 -11.22 -0.90
N ILE A 44 -3.88 -11.88 -1.52
CA ILE A 44 -2.45 -11.72 -1.27
C ILE A 44 -1.76 -11.42 -2.59
N GLY A 45 -1.25 -10.21 -2.74
CA GLY A 45 -0.50 -9.75 -3.91
C GLY A 45 0.97 -9.55 -3.58
N GLN A 46 1.83 -10.39 -4.13
CA GLN A 46 3.27 -10.19 -4.02
C GLN A 46 3.78 -9.46 -5.27
N ALA A 47 4.30 -8.26 -5.08
CA ALA A 47 4.89 -7.49 -6.16
C ALA A 47 5.89 -6.44 -5.61
N PRO A 48 6.98 -6.13 -6.35
CA PRO A 48 7.93 -5.09 -5.97
C PRO A 48 7.27 -3.72 -5.79
N THR A 49 7.95 -2.81 -5.10
CA THR A 49 7.53 -1.40 -5.03
C THR A 49 7.58 -0.76 -6.41
N GLY A 50 6.71 0.21 -6.66
CA GLY A 50 6.65 0.92 -7.94
C GLY A 50 5.94 0.18 -9.08
N THR A 51 5.40 -1.02 -8.88
CA THR A 51 4.67 -1.81 -9.91
C THR A 51 3.21 -1.39 -10.09
N GLY A 52 2.72 -0.40 -9.33
CA GLY A 52 1.36 0.09 -9.44
C GLY A 52 0.34 -0.58 -8.50
N LYS A 53 0.80 -1.20 -7.40
CA LYS A 53 -0.06 -1.84 -6.39
C LYS A 53 -1.18 -0.93 -5.89
N THR A 54 -0.91 0.37 -5.67
CA THR A 54 -1.92 1.31 -5.18
C THR A 54 -3.13 1.42 -6.11
N ALA A 55 -2.93 1.43 -7.41
CA ALA A 55 -4.05 1.41 -8.36
C ALA A 55 -4.72 0.03 -8.42
N ALA A 56 -3.95 -1.05 -8.25
CA ALA A 56 -4.47 -2.42 -8.26
C ALA A 56 -5.53 -2.65 -7.18
N TYR A 57 -5.33 -2.16 -5.95
CA TYR A 57 -6.34 -2.26 -4.88
C TYR A 57 -7.21 -1.01 -4.76
N GLY A 58 -6.68 0.17 -5.08
CA GLY A 58 -7.38 1.44 -4.88
C GLY A 58 -8.57 1.62 -5.81
N LEU A 59 -8.45 1.21 -7.08
CA LEU A 59 -9.55 1.31 -8.05
C LEU A 59 -10.74 0.42 -7.67
N PRO A 60 -10.57 -0.88 -7.32
CA PRO A 60 -11.65 -1.69 -6.79
C PRO A 60 -12.30 -1.11 -5.52
N ILE A 61 -11.51 -0.62 -4.57
CA ILE A 61 -12.05 0.03 -3.36
C ILE A 61 -12.92 1.22 -3.75
N LEU A 62 -12.39 2.14 -4.56
CA LEU A 62 -13.11 3.35 -4.95
C LEU A 62 -14.42 3.03 -5.68
N GLN A 63 -14.46 1.96 -6.46
CA GLN A 63 -15.65 1.52 -7.20
C GLN A 63 -16.71 0.88 -6.29
N ASP A 64 -16.30 0.30 -5.14
CA ASP A 64 -17.19 -0.34 -4.15
C ASP A 64 -17.72 0.64 -3.09
N ILE A 65 -17.24 1.89 -3.06
CA ILE A 65 -17.70 2.89 -2.07
C ILE A 65 -19.14 3.32 -2.35
N GLU A 66 -19.97 3.15 -1.34
CA GLU A 66 -21.31 3.73 -1.27
C GLU A 66 -21.21 5.19 -0.82
N ILE A 67 -21.25 6.14 -1.77
CA ILE A 67 -20.97 7.57 -1.53
C ILE A 67 -21.97 8.19 -0.54
N GLU A 68 -23.23 7.76 -0.56
CA GLU A 68 -24.26 8.27 0.35
C GLU A 68 -24.11 7.75 1.78
N ASN A 69 -23.42 6.63 1.96
CA ASN A 69 -23.16 6.04 3.27
C ASN A 69 -21.88 6.65 3.89
N LYS A 70 -22.03 7.72 4.65
CA LYS A 70 -20.93 8.56 5.19
C LYS A 70 -20.21 7.93 6.39
N VAL A 71 -19.86 6.65 6.28
CA VAL A 71 -19.07 5.89 7.27
C VAL A 71 -17.79 5.38 6.65
N ILE A 72 -16.84 4.98 7.48
CA ILE A 72 -15.59 4.37 7.02
C ILE A 72 -15.90 2.97 6.48
N GLN A 73 -15.69 2.77 5.18
CA GLN A 73 -15.97 1.53 4.45
C GLN A 73 -14.69 0.79 4.07
N ALA A 74 -13.57 1.52 3.95
CA ALA A 74 -12.27 0.91 3.69
C ALA A 74 -11.19 1.50 4.61
N LEU A 75 -10.26 0.63 5.01
CA LEU A 75 -9.07 0.96 5.77
C LEU A 75 -7.84 0.50 5.00
N ILE A 76 -6.86 1.38 4.82
CA ILE A 76 -5.58 1.06 4.19
C ILE A 76 -4.48 1.33 5.22
N LEU A 77 -3.71 0.32 5.57
CA LEU A 77 -2.54 0.46 6.43
C LEU A 77 -1.27 0.60 5.59
N ALA A 78 -0.43 1.52 5.98
CA ALA A 78 0.85 1.80 5.33
C ALA A 78 1.95 1.98 6.40
N PRO A 79 3.21 1.57 6.13
CA PRO A 79 4.31 1.63 7.11
C PRO A 79 4.68 3.06 7.50
N THR A 80 4.60 4.00 6.57
CA THR A 80 5.12 5.36 6.76
C THR A 80 4.07 6.43 6.49
N ARG A 81 4.29 7.60 7.08
CA ARG A 81 3.50 8.81 6.85
C ARG A 81 3.50 9.19 5.36
N GLU A 82 4.67 9.16 4.74
CA GLU A 82 4.89 9.55 3.35
C GLU A 82 4.08 8.68 2.41
N LEU A 83 4.07 7.36 2.65
CA LEU A 83 3.28 6.42 1.85
C LEU A 83 1.78 6.64 2.06
N ALA A 84 1.33 6.87 3.30
CA ALA A 84 -0.07 7.17 3.58
C ALA A 84 -0.56 8.42 2.83
N GLN A 85 0.24 9.48 2.83
CA GLN A 85 -0.04 10.72 2.08
C GLN A 85 -0.05 10.48 0.57
N GLN A 86 0.89 9.67 0.06
CA GLN A 86 0.97 9.32 -1.36
C GLN A 86 -0.28 8.53 -1.79
N ILE A 87 -0.70 7.55 -1.01
CA ILE A 87 -1.91 6.75 -1.27
C ILE A 87 -3.14 7.67 -1.32
N LYS A 88 -3.39 8.49 -0.30
CA LYS A 88 -4.51 9.45 -0.30
C LYS A 88 -4.51 10.32 -1.53
N LYS A 89 -3.34 10.90 -1.89
CA LYS A 89 -3.21 11.76 -3.08
C LYS A 89 -3.52 11.02 -4.37
N GLN A 90 -3.13 9.75 -4.50
CA GLN A 90 -3.44 8.94 -5.66
C GLN A 90 -4.93 8.62 -5.75
N LEU A 91 -5.54 8.15 -4.65
CA LEU A 91 -6.98 7.88 -4.60
C LEU A 91 -7.80 9.12 -4.99
N PHE A 92 -7.43 10.29 -4.45
CA PHE A 92 -8.09 11.55 -4.81
C PHE A 92 -7.99 11.85 -6.32
N LYS A 93 -6.82 11.63 -6.93
CA LYS A 93 -6.65 11.86 -8.38
C LYS A 93 -7.49 10.92 -9.22
N PHE A 94 -7.64 9.65 -8.81
CA PHE A 94 -8.45 8.67 -9.53
C PHE A 94 -9.94 9.03 -9.56
N THR A 95 -10.44 9.78 -8.57
CA THR A 95 -11.87 10.14 -8.45
C THR A 95 -12.25 11.42 -9.17
N LYS A 96 -11.34 12.07 -9.90
CA LYS A 96 -11.54 13.38 -10.50
C LYS A 96 -12.81 13.51 -11.35
N TYR A 97 -13.20 12.45 -12.04
CA TYR A 97 -14.33 12.42 -12.96
C TYR A 97 -15.53 11.61 -12.44
N VAL A 98 -15.44 11.11 -11.23
CA VAL A 98 -16.50 10.34 -10.58
C VAL A 98 -17.58 11.30 -10.09
N GLU A 99 -18.85 10.96 -10.35
CA GLU A 99 -19.98 11.69 -9.81
C GLU A 99 -20.08 11.49 -8.29
N GLY A 100 -20.19 12.60 -7.55
CA GLY A 100 -20.14 12.59 -6.09
C GLY A 100 -18.72 12.72 -5.54
N LYS A 101 -18.59 12.76 -4.21
CA LYS A 101 -17.31 12.94 -3.53
C LYS A 101 -17.00 11.75 -2.64
N ILE A 102 -15.90 11.06 -2.93
CA ILE A 102 -15.31 10.05 -2.06
C ILE A 102 -14.29 10.74 -1.15
N PHE A 103 -14.56 10.70 0.16
CA PHE A 103 -13.71 11.34 1.16
C PHE A 103 -12.71 10.34 1.71
N THR A 104 -11.42 10.67 1.59
CA THR A 104 -10.30 9.90 2.13
C THR A 104 -9.54 10.74 3.13
N GLU A 105 -9.35 10.24 4.35
CA GLU A 105 -8.53 10.88 5.37
C GLU A 105 -7.29 10.04 5.67
N GLU A 106 -6.15 10.71 5.87
CA GLU A 106 -4.93 10.06 6.35
C GLU A 106 -4.69 10.34 7.83
N VAL A 107 -4.20 9.32 8.55
CA VAL A 107 -3.83 9.43 9.96
C VAL A 107 -2.46 8.77 10.22
N TYR A 108 -1.53 9.54 10.81
CA TYR A 108 -0.16 9.12 11.01
C TYR A 108 0.49 9.83 12.20
N GLY A 109 1.59 9.26 12.71
CA GLY A 109 2.38 9.85 13.79
C GLY A 109 3.08 11.16 13.39
N GLY A 110 3.46 11.96 14.40
CA GLY A 110 4.21 13.20 14.17
C GLY A 110 3.34 14.45 13.93
N GLU A 111 2.03 14.31 13.79
CA GLU A 111 1.07 15.42 13.74
C GLU A 111 0.25 15.49 15.03
N LYS A 112 -0.28 16.68 15.36
CA LYS A 112 -1.18 16.86 16.51
C LYS A 112 -2.43 16.01 16.34
N ILE A 113 -2.64 15.06 17.24
CA ILE A 113 -3.76 14.10 17.16
C ILE A 113 -5.12 14.78 17.10
N GLN A 114 -5.28 15.92 17.77
CA GLN A 114 -6.55 16.68 17.81
C GLN A 114 -6.97 17.18 16.42
N ILE A 115 -6.00 17.50 15.55
CA ILE A 115 -6.29 17.89 14.15
C ILE A 115 -6.90 16.70 13.41
N GLN A 116 -6.30 15.52 13.54
CA GLN A 116 -6.78 14.30 12.88
C GLN A 116 -8.15 13.87 13.42
N ILE A 117 -8.37 13.97 14.75
CA ILE A 117 -9.69 13.73 15.36
C ILE A 117 -10.75 14.69 14.76
N ASN A 118 -10.43 15.97 14.61
CA ASN A 118 -11.36 16.92 14.02
C ASN A 118 -11.64 16.67 12.54
N ASN A 119 -10.65 16.22 11.79
CA ASN A 119 -10.84 15.83 10.39
C ASN A 119 -11.76 14.61 10.27
N LEU A 120 -11.60 13.60 11.11
CA LEU A 120 -12.40 12.38 11.13
C LEU A 120 -13.87 12.58 11.56
N LYS A 121 -14.22 13.75 12.13
CA LYS A 121 -15.63 14.14 12.36
C LYS A 121 -16.39 14.46 11.09
N ARG A 122 -15.67 14.71 9.99
CA ARG A 122 -16.27 14.94 8.67
C ARG A 122 -16.65 13.60 8.03
N PRO A 123 -17.55 13.58 7.04
CA PRO A 123 -17.80 12.38 6.25
C PRO A 123 -16.47 11.79 5.76
N THR A 124 -16.25 10.51 6.05
CA THR A 124 -15.01 9.83 5.67
C THR A 124 -15.37 8.41 5.23
N HIS A 125 -15.03 8.05 3.98
CA HIS A 125 -15.31 6.73 3.41
C HIS A 125 -14.08 5.81 3.50
N ILE A 126 -12.90 6.38 3.36
CA ILE A 126 -11.63 5.64 3.35
C ILE A 126 -10.68 6.30 4.37
N VAL A 127 -10.07 5.47 5.20
CA VAL A 127 -8.98 5.90 6.08
C VAL A 127 -7.68 5.25 5.61
N VAL A 128 -6.63 6.06 5.42
CA VAL A 128 -5.27 5.59 5.17
C VAL A 128 -4.45 5.87 6.43
N ALA A 129 -3.81 4.86 7.01
CA ALA A 129 -3.25 5.00 8.35
C ALA A 129 -1.89 4.34 8.52
N THR A 130 -1.05 4.92 9.40
CA THR A 130 0.03 4.17 10.03
C THR A 130 -0.49 3.44 11.27
N PRO A 131 -0.02 2.20 11.55
CA PRO A 131 -0.63 1.34 12.58
C PRO A 131 -0.75 1.98 13.96
N GLY A 132 0.35 2.50 14.53
CA GLY A 132 0.35 3.04 15.89
C GLY A 132 -0.61 4.24 16.08
N ARG A 133 -0.69 5.17 15.11
CA ARG A 133 -1.63 6.31 15.19
C ARG A 133 -3.09 5.86 15.05
N LEU A 134 -3.34 4.88 14.22
CA LEU A 134 -4.69 4.33 14.09
C LEU A 134 -5.18 3.74 15.41
N LEU A 135 -4.33 2.96 16.10
CA LEU A 135 -4.68 2.40 17.40
C LEU A 135 -5.00 3.48 18.43
N ASP A 136 -4.17 4.51 18.53
CA ASP A 136 -4.42 5.65 19.45
C ASP A 136 -5.79 6.32 19.15
N LEU A 137 -6.16 6.44 17.87
CA LEU A 137 -7.46 6.99 17.46
C LEU A 137 -8.64 6.04 17.75
N ILE A 138 -8.46 4.72 17.61
CA ILE A 138 -9.46 3.70 17.94
C ILE A 138 -9.70 3.72 19.47
N GLU A 139 -8.65 3.69 20.27
CA GLU A 139 -8.73 3.71 21.74
C GLU A 139 -9.42 4.97 22.28
N ARG A 140 -9.26 6.10 21.57
CA ARG A 140 -9.97 7.36 21.87
C ARG A 140 -11.40 7.41 21.35
N GLY A 141 -11.88 6.37 20.67
CA GLY A 141 -13.20 6.34 20.04
C GLY A 141 -13.37 7.31 18.85
N ALA A 142 -12.28 7.83 18.29
CA ALA A 142 -12.32 8.77 17.17
C ALA A 142 -12.49 8.08 15.81
N VAL A 143 -12.24 6.78 15.74
CA VAL A 143 -12.40 5.93 14.54
C VAL A 143 -13.33 4.78 14.87
N ASN A 144 -14.35 4.58 14.04
CA ASN A 144 -15.26 3.45 14.12
C ASN A 144 -15.08 2.55 12.89
N LEU A 145 -14.59 1.33 13.12
CA LEU A 145 -14.25 0.37 12.07
C LEU A 145 -15.35 -0.69 11.83
N LYS A 146 -16.55 -0.56 12.44
CA LYS A 146 -17.63 -1.55 12.36
C LYS A 146 -18.21 -1.75 10.96
N HIS A 147 -18.08 -0.77 10.10
CA HIS A 147 -18.65 -0.77 8.74
C HIS A 147 -17.61 -1.00 7.64
N ILE A 148 -16.40 -1.40 8.02
CA ILE A 148 -15.34 -1.70 7.05
C ILE A 148 -15.73 -2.92 6.22
N LYS A 149 -15.73 -2.76 4.91
CA LYS A 149 -15.88 -3.85 3.93
C LYS A 149 -14.51 -4.40 3.52
N THR A 150 -13.51 -3.52 3.43
CA THR A 150 -12.17 -3.88 2.95
C THR A 150 -11.07 -3.30 3.85
N LEU A 151 -10.13 -4.16 4.23
CA LEU A 151 -8.87 -3.79 4.88
C LEU A 151 -7.71 -4.11 3.94
N VAL A 152 -6.87 -3.11 3.65
CA VAL A 152 -5.62 -3.30 2.90
C VAL A 152 -4.43 -3.18 3.84
N LEU A 153 -3.48 -4.11 3.72
CA LEU A 153 -2.14 -4.02 4.32
C LEU A 153 -1.17 -3.77 3.17
N ASP A 154 -0.74 -2.53 2.96
CA ASP A 154 0.24 -2.18 1.93
C ASP A 154 1.66 -2.14 2.49
N GLU A 155 2.62 -2.71 1.78
CA GLU A 155 3.99 -2.93 2.24
C GLU A 155 4.03 -3.64 3.61
N ALA A 156 3.31 -4.78 3.70
CA ALA A 156 3.14 -5.49 4.95
C ALA A 156 4.46 -6.02 5.55
N ASP A 157 5.41 -6.42 4.71
CA ASP A 157 6.77 -6.78 5.11
C ASP A 157 7.51 -5.61 5.78
N GLU A 158 7.38 -4.40 5.24
CA GLU A 158 8.00 -3.21 5.81
C GLU A 158 7.36 -2.84 7.17
N MET A 159 6.03 -2.95 7.29
CA MET A 159 5.37 -2.75 8.60
C MET A 159 5.91 -3.71 9.67
N LEU A 160 6.16 -4.97 9.32
CA LEU A 160 6.75 -5.94 10.25
C LEU A 160 8.20 -5.59 10.57
N SER A 161 9.00 -5.20 9.58
CA SER A 161 10.40 -4.80 9.78
C SER A 161 10.55 -3.58 10.69
N MET A 162 9.56 -2.68 10.68
CA MET A 162 9.46 -1.51 11.57
C MET A 162 8.91 -1.84 12.96
N GLY A 163 8.56 -3.11 13.25
CA GLY A 163 8.10 -3.57 14.55
C GLY A 163 6.61 -3.39 14.83
N PHE A 164 5.77 -3.12 13.82
CA PHE A 164 4.32 -2.92 13.98
C PHE A 164 3.52 -4.23 14.15
N LYS A 165 4.17 -5.36 14.42
CA LYS A 165 3.50 -6.66 14.55
C LYS A 165 2.35 -6.65 15.56
N GLU A 166 2.61 -6.13 16.77
CA GLU A 166 1.60 -6.07 17.83
C GLU A 166 0.45 -5.12 17.48
N ASP A 167 0.77 -4.00 16.83
CA ASP A 167 -0.23 -3.02 16.39
C ASP A 167 -1.13 -3.63 15.31
N LEU A 168 -0.56 -4.33 14.34
CA LEU A 168 -1.32 -5.06 13.32
C LEU A 168 -2.22 -6.13 13.93
N ASP A 169 -1.71 -6.91 14.89
CA ASP A 169 -2.50 -7.90 15.63
C ASP A 169 -3.72 -7.28 16.33
N LYS A 170 -3.56 -6.11 16.96
CA LYS A 170 -4.66 -5.39 17.61
C LYS A 170 -5.67 -4.86 16.60
N ILE A 171 -5.19 -4.20 15.53
CA ILE A 171 -6.06 -3.65 14.48
C ILE A 171 -6.90 -4.74 13.82
N LEU A 172 -6.27 -5.86 13.46
CA LEU A 172 -6.95 -7.00 12.85
C LEU A 172 -8.05 -7.59 13.75
N LYS A 173 -7.87 -7.58 15.07
CA LYS A 173 -8.92 -7.95 16.03
C LYS A 173 -10.07 -6.93 16.07
N TYR A 174 -9.77 -5.63 16.02
CA TYR A 174 -10.80 -4.58 16.02
C TYR A 174 -11.67 -4.59 14.77
N THR A 175 -11.10 -4.97 13.62
CA THR A 175 -11.85 -4.99 12.35
C THR A 175 -12.75 -6.22 12.18
N GLY A 176 -12.60 -7.25 13.03
CA GLY A 176 -13.45 -8.47 12.98
C GLY A 176 -13.24 -9.30 11.69
N ASN A 177 -14.13 -10.30 11.50
CA ASN A 177 -14.03 -11.27 10.41
C ASN A 177 -14.97 -10.99 9.22
N SER A 178 -15.79 -9.94 9.28
CA SER A 178 -16.81 -9.64 8.26
C SER A 178 -16.32 -8.79 7.08
N LYS A 179 -15.02 -8.61 6.96
CA LYS A 179 -14.39 -7.83 5.90
C LYS A 179 -13.48 -8.70 5.04
N ASN A 180 -13.16 -8.22 3.85
CA ASN A 180 -12.07 -8.76 3.05
C ASN A 180 -10.74 -8.14 3.49
N THR A 181 -9.71 -8.96 3.62
CA THR A 181 -8.34 -8.50 3.90
C THR A 181 -7.48 -8.69 2.66
N TRP A 182 -6.94 -7.59 2.15
CA TRP A 182 -6.05 -7.58 0.98
C TRP A 182 -4.65 -7.20 1.42
N LEU A 183 -3.72 -8.11 1.23
CA LEU A 183 -2.33 -7.94 1.65
C LEU A 183 -1.45 -7.75 0.41
N PHE A 184 -0.66 -6.68 0.42
CA PHE A 184 0.34 -6.38 -0.60
C PHE A 184 1.72 -6.27 0.04
N SER A 185 2.69 -6.99 -0.53
CA SER A 185 4.05 -7.05 0.00
C SER A 185 5.06 -7.30 -1.11
N ALA A 186 6.28 -6.83 -0.95
CA ALA A 186 7.36 -7.18 -1.87
C ALA A 186 7.96 -8.54 -1.52
N THR A 187 8.04 -8.87 -0.24
CA THR A 187 8.62 -10.12 0.28
C THR A 187 7.63 -10.84 1.20
N MET A 188 7.84 -12.14 1.43
CA MET A 188 7.00 -12.97 2.30
C MET A 188 7.85 -13.58 3.44
N PRO A 189 8.26 -12.78 4.43
CA PRO A 189 8.98 -13.33 5.60
C PRO A 189 8.08 -14.25 6.43
N ALA A 190 8.68 -15.16 7.18
CA ALA A 190 7.95 -16.15 7.99
C ALA A 190 6.95 -15.51 8.97
N GLU A 191 7.24 -14.32 9.48
CA GLU A 191 6.35 -13.59 10.38
C GLU A 191 5.07 -13.13 9.67
N LEU A 192 5.18 -12.72 8.38
CA LEU A 192 4.05 -12.35 7.57
C LEU A 192 3.17 -13.56 7.25
N ASP A 193 3.78 -14.72 6.97
CA ASP A 193 3.06 -15.99 6.79
C ASP A 193 2.25 -16.38 8.04
N GLN A 194 2.79 -16.13 9.24
CA GLN A 194 2.06 -16.38 10.50
C GLN A 194 0.84 -15.46 10.63
N LEU A 195 0.97 -14.20 10.27
CA LEU A 195 -0.13 -13.23 10.28
C LEU A 195 -1.22 -13.64 9.28
N ILE A 196 -0.82 -14.00 8.06
CA ILE A 196 -1.74 -14.49 7.02
C ILE A 196 -2.53 -15.71 7.54
N LYS A 197 -1.85 -16.73 8.06
CA LYS A 197 -2.50 -17.95 8.58
C LYS A 197 -3.48 -17.65 9.72
N LYS A 198 -3.21 -16.63 10.53
CA LYS A 198 -4.01 -16.27 11.70
C LYS A 198 -5.26 -15.47 11.36
N TYR A 199 -5.20 -14.57 10.36
CA TYR A 199 -6.21 -13.56 10.14
C TYR A 199 -6.87 -13.60 8.77
N MET A 200 -6.34 -14.34 7.82
CA MET A 200 -6.86 -14.42 6.46
C MET A 200 -7.44 -15.79 6.17
N SER A 201 -8.37 -15.82 5.23
CA SER A 201 -9.00 -17.05 4.76
C SER A 201 -7.97 -18.01 4.17
N PRO A 202 -8.04 -19.33 4.49
CA PRO A 202 -7.26 -20.33 3.77
C PRO A 202 -7.53 -20.38 2.25
N LYS A 203 -8.65 -19.82 1.82
CA LYS A 203 -9.05 -19.69 0.40
C LYS A 203 -8.65 -18.34 -0.21
N ALA A 204 -7.80 -17.56 0.47
CA ALA A 204 -7.30 -16.30 -0.08
C ALA A 204 -6.67 -16.50 -1.46
N ILE A 205 -7.01 -15.62 -2.38
CA ILE A 205 -6.41 -15.63 -3.71
C ILE A 205 -4.98 -15.12 -3.59
N ARG A 206 -4.04 -15.80 -4.23
CA ARG A 206 -2.63 -15.39 -4.28
C ARG A 206 -2.23 -15.06 -5.70
N VAL A 207 -1.62 -13.89 -5.85
CA VAL A 207 -0.97 -13.44 -7.07
C VAL A 207 0.51 -13.21 -6.74
N GLU A 208 1.36 -13.94 -7.42
CA GLU A 208 2.82 -13.87 -7.26
C GLU A 208 3.43 -13.46 -8.60
N PRO A 209 4.56 -12.74 -8.61
CA PRO A 209 5.18 -12.34 -9.87
C PRO A 209 5.62 -13.58 -10.67
N LYS A 210 5.27 -13.63 -11.94
CA LYS A 210 5.64 -14.73 -12.85
C LYS A 210 7.12 -14.75 -13.19
N ASN A 211 7.81 -13.63 -12.96
CA ASN A 211 9.24 -13.48 -13.22
C ASN A 211 9.99 -13.20 -11.91
N ASP A 212 11.28 -13.53 -11.87
CA ASP A 212 12.16 -13.22 -10.77
C ASP A 212 11.97 -11.78 -10.27
N LEU A 213 11.88 -11.60 -8.94
CA LEU A 213 11.76 -10.31 -8.26
C LEU A 213 12.92 -9.33 -8.58
N ILE A 214 13.94 -9.82 -9.28
CA ILE A 214 15.10 -9.03 -9.70
C ILE A 214 14.70 -8.17 -10.91
N ASN A 215 14.77 -6.85 -10.73
CA ASN A 215 14.54 -5.93 -11.82
C ASN A 215 15.64 -6.12 -12.89
N LYS A 216 15.26 -6.67 -14.05
CA LYS A 216 16.18 -6.94 -15.16
C LYS A 216 16.85 -5.67 -15.74
N ASN A 217 16.34 -4.49 -15.41
CA ASN A 217 16.92 -3.21 -15.82
C ASN A 217 18.01 -2.72 -14.86
N ILE A 218 18.32 -3.46 -13.79
CA ILE A 218 19.37 -3.13 -12.85
C ILE A 218 20.49 -4.13 -13.01
N THR A 219 21.70 -3.63 -13.34
CA THR A 219 22.92 -4.43 -13.35
C THR A 219 23.50 -4.47 -11.95
N HIS A 220 23.56 -5.66 -11.37
CA HIS A 220 24.16 -5.89 -10.05
C HIS A 220 25.64 -6.23 -10.19
N GLN A 221 26.48 -5.48 -9.47
CA GLN A 221 27.92 -5.74 -9.39
C GLN A 221 28.34 -5.79 -7.93
N TYR A 222 29.40 -6.50 -7.61
CA TYR A 222 30.02 -6.49 -6.29
C TYR A 222 31.53 -6.43 -6.39
N ILE A 223 32.17 -5.79 -5.43
CA ILE A 223 33.62 -5.71 -5.29
C ILE A 223 33.98 -6.29 -3.93
N GLN A 224 34.81 -7.32 -3.92
CA GLN A 224 35.29 -7.91 -2.69
C GLN A 224 36.50 -7.09 -2.18
N VAL A 225 36.34 -6.52 -0.98
CA VAL A 225 37.36 -5.64 -0.38
C VAL A 225 37.65 -6.03 1.05
N SER A 226 38.90 -5.79 1.51
CA SER A 226 39.25 -5.84 2.93
C SER A 226 38.67 -4.63 3.66
N ARG A 227 38.49 -4.75 5.00
CA ARG A 227 37.97 -3.63 5.82
C ARG A 227 38.85 -2.37 5.72
N THR A 228 40.17 -2.52 5.55
CA THR A 228 41.17 -1.44 5.51
C THR A 228 41.12 -0.65 4.21
N ASN A 229 40.66 -1.24 3.10
CA ASN A 229 40.72 -0.61 1.76
C ASN A 229 39.38 -0.19 1.24
N LYS A 230 38.34 -0.21 2.11
CA LYS A 230 36.95 0.02 1.68
C LYS A 230 36.73 1.45 1.20
N ASP A 231 37.34 2.42 1.88
CA ASP A 231 37.17 3.83 1.55
C ASP A 231 37.94 4.19 0.26
N ASP A 232 39.15 3.64 0.07
CA ASP A 232 39.91 3.84 -1.15
C ASP A 232 39.20 3.26 -2.39
N VAL A 233 38.59 2.09 -2.25
CA VAL A 233 37.81 1.47 -3.34
C VAL A 233 36.55 2.29 -3.65
N LEU A 234 35.88 2.82 -2.63
CA LEU A 234 34.73 3.71 -2.83
C LEU A 234 35.13 5.00 -3.57
N ILE A 235 36.24 5.64 -3.15
CA ILE A 235 36.74 6.85 -3.79
C ILE A 235 37.07 6.57 -5.27
N ASN A 236 37.81 5.49 -5.54
CA ASN A 236 38.13 5.10 -6.91
C ASN A 236 36.86 4.84 -7.76
N LEU A 237 35.85 4.22 -7.18
CA LEU A 237 34.55 3.99 -7.87
C LEU A 237 33.86 5.31 -8.20
N LEU A 238 33.83 6.26 -7.27
CA LEU A 238 33.24 7.58 -7.48
C LEU A 238 34.00 8.37 -8.54
N ASP A 239 35.34 8.27 -8.56
CA ASP A 239 36.18 8.93 -9.58
C ASP A 239 35.93 8.38 -10.99
N GLN A 240 35.61 7.09 -11.12
CA GLN A 240 35.27 6.49 -12.40
C GLN A 240 33.87 6.94 -12.91
N HIS A 241 32.96 7.36 -12.01
CA HIS A 241 31.58 7.70 -12.31
C HIS A 241 31.22 9.18 -12.06
N GLN A 242 32.19 10.10 -12.18
CA GLN A 242 32.07 11.55 -11.88
C GLN A 242 30.90 12.25 -12.58
N GLN A 243 30.45 11.75 -13.73
CA GLN A 243 29.36 12.32 -14.51
C GLN A 243 27.97 11.71 -14.16
N GLU A 244 27.93 10.72 -13.28
CA GLU A 244 26.73 9.97 -12.94
C GLU A 244 26.17 10.37 -11.57
N ARG A 245 24.86 10.15 -11.35
CA ARG A 245 24.25 10.34 -10.04
C ARG A 245 24.32 9.03 -9.26
N GLY A 246 24.88 9.08 -8.05
CA GLY A 246 24.99 7.92 -7.16
C GLY A 246 24.25 8.10 -5.84
N ILE A 247 23.82 6.99 -5.23
CA ILE A 247 23.32 6.93 -3.86
C ILE A 247 24.15 5.91 -3.10
N ILE A 248 24.74 6.32 -1.98
CA ILE A 248 25.53 5.45 -1.12
C ILE A 248 24.71 5.11 0.12
N PHE A 249 24.43 3.82 0.30
CA PHE A 249 23.77 3.31 1.50
C PHE A 249 24.82 2.85 2.51
N THR A 250 24.73 3.34 3.76
CA THR A 250 25.64 2.97 4.84
C THR A 250 24.84 2.29 5.98
N ARG A 251 25.52 1.40 6.71
CA ARG A 251 24.92 0.67 7.83
C ARG A 251 24.66 1.54 9.06
N THR A 252 25.52 2.53 9.27
CA THR A 252 25.50 3.43 10.42
C THR A 252 25.71 4.86 9.96
N LYS A 253 25.19 5.81 10.73
CA LYS A 253 25.62 7.21 10.60
C LYS A 253 27.08 7.31 11.06
N ALA A 254 27.91 8.02 10.30
CA ALA A 254 29.25 8.37 10.73
C ALA A 254 29.21 9.33 11.91
#